data_1815ca242e6c299e14703eb44e918833
#
_entry.id   1815ca242e6c299e14703eb44e918833
#
_cell.length_a   1.000
_cell.length_b   1.000
_cell.length_c   1.000
_cell.angle_alpha   90.00
_cell.angle_beta   90.00
_cell.angle_gamma   90.00
#
_symmetry.space_group_name_H-M   'P 1'
#
loop_
_entity.id
_entity.type
_entity.pdbx_description
1 polymer ?
#
loop_
_entity_poly.entity_id
_entity_poly.type
_entity_poly.pdbx_seq_one_letter_code
_entity_poly.pdbx_strand_id
1 'polypeptide(L)'
;MAKKDKKVESIALDEQLTKSEAFIEKNLKSILIAIAAVIVVVAGIFIYRNHMANVELEAQNAIAKSQTAFAQDQFEQALNGDGANDLGFLKVIDKYSGTKTANLAKLYAAICYANTDKVAEAIKMFEDFDAKEDQMVSPAALAPLGNCYVKNGDSQKGAETLVKAAQKADNDAISPLALRQAGEIYESLNQPEKALELYQQIKDKYFRSPLAGEIDKYIERVSK
;
A
#
# COMPACT_ATOMS: atom_id res chain seq x y z
N MET A 1 -17.75 36.87 50.38
CA MET A 1 -18.21 35.81 49.48
C MET A 1 -17.11 34.79 49.18
N ALA A 2 -15.92 35.12 48.80
CA ALA A 2 -14.86 34.17 48.39
C ALA A 2 -14.42 33.11 49.42
N LYS A 3 -14.62 33.30 50.73
CA LYS A 3 -14.23 32.35 51.78
C LYS A 3 -15.26 31.22 52.00
N LYS A 4 -16.51 31.43 51.59
CA LYS A 4 -17.61 30.45 51.72
C LYS A 4 -17.60 29.47 50.53
N ASP A 5 -17.23 29.93 49.34
CA ASP A 5 -17.13 29.12 48.14
C ASP A 5 -15.96 28.11 48.19
N LYS A 6 -14.80 28.51 48.69
CA LYS A 6 -13.64 27.62 48.91
C LYS A 6 -13.90 26.48 49.91
N LYS A 7 -14.77 26.75 50.95
CA LYS A 7 -15.11 25.74 51.95
C LYS A 7 -16.09 24.70 51.43
N VAL A 8 -17.00 25.14 50.53
CA VAL A 8 -17.97 24.23 49.86
C VAL A 8 -17.26 23.35 48.84
N GLU A 9 -16.31 23.92 48.10
CA GLU A 9 -15.49 23.20 47.10
C GLU A 9 -14.55 22.16 47.76
N SER A 10 -13.95 22.47 48.93
CA SER A 10 -13.12 21.52 49.68
C SER A 10 -13.96 20.37 50.27
N ILE A 11 -15.18 20.61 50.74
CA ILE A 11 -16.04 19.56 51.28
C ILE A 11 -16.56 18.65 50.13
N ALA A 12 -16.85 19.18 48.95
CA ALA A 12 -17.23 18.40 47.79
C ALA A 12 -16.09 17.54 47.25
N LEU A 13 -14.86 18.03 47.30
CA LEU A 13 -13.66 17.27 46.96
C LEU A 13 -13.39 16.14 47.94
N ASP A 14 -13.52 16.38 49.26
CA ASP A 14 -13.34 15.37 50.30
C ASP A 14 -14.40 14.27 50.19
N GLU A 15 -15.65 14.60 49.86
CA GLU A 15 -16.74 13.61 49.67
C GLU A 15 -16.51 12.78 48.42
N GLN A 16 -15.99 13.35 47.32
CA GLN A 16 -15.63 12.59 46.12
C GLN A 16 -14.44 11.68 46.33
N LEU A 17 -13.42 12.13 47.08
CA LEU A 17 -12.25 11.33 47.45
C LEU A 17 -12.67 10.12 48.29
N THR A 18 -13.52 10.32 49.29
CA THR A 18 -14.01 9.21 50.15
C THR A 18 -14.83 8.19 49.37
N LYS A 19 -15.65 8.61 48.40
CA LYS A 19 -16.40 7.69 47.54
C LYS A 19 -15.48 6.90 46.58
N SER A 20 -14.43 7.54 46.07
CA SER A 20 -13.43 6.89 45.21
C SER A 20 -12.61 5.85 45.99
N GLU A 21 -12.20 6.18 47.22
CA GLU A 21 -11.48 5.26 48.11
C GLU A 21 -12.35 4.03 48.44
N ALA A 22 -13.60 4.21 48.83
CA ALA A 22 -14.54 3.15 49.14
C ALA A 22 -14.82 2.25 47.91
N PHE A 23 -14.86 2.82 46.68
CA PHE A 23 -15.01 2.08 45.44
C PHE A 23 -13.77 1.23 45.15
N ILE A 24 -12.57 1.80 45.33
CA ILE A 24 -11.30 1.08 45.13
C ILE A 24 -11.15 -0.06 46.12
N GLU A 25 -11.40 0.16 47.42
CA GLU A 25 -11.34 -0.86 48.44
C GLU A 25 -12.32 -2.02 48.15
N LYS A 26 -13.57 -1.70 47.82
CA LYS A 26 -14.60 -2.70 47.49
C LYS A 26 -14.25 -3.55 46.26
N ASN A 27 -13.58 -2.95 45.26
CA ASN A 27 -13.29 -3.58 43.97
C ASN A 27 -11.82 -3.95 43.80
N LEU A 28 -10.97 -3.84 44.82
CA LEU A 28 -9.52 -3.96 44.72
C LEU A 28 -9.07 -5.25 43.99
N LYS A 29 -9.68 -6.40 44.28
CA LYS A 29 -9.35 -7.65 43.61
C LYS A 29 -9.66 -7.58 42.10
N SER A 30 -10.81 -7.06 41.73
CA SER A 30 -11.20 -6.94 40.33
C SER A 30 -10.31 -5.96 39.57
N ILE A 31 -9.93 -4.85 40.20
CA ILE A 31 -8.99 -3.85 39.65
C ILE A 31 -7.61 -4.47 39.44
N LEU A 32 -7.09 -5.23 40.42
CA LEU A 32 -5.80 -5.91 40.29
C LEU A 32 -5.80 -6.97 39.19
N ILE A 33 -6.90 -7.73 39.05
CA ILE A 33 -7.05 -8.68 37.94
C ILE A 33 -7.07 -7.97 36.59
N ALA A 34 -7.81 -6.87 36.48
CA ALA A 34 -7.86 -6.09 35.25
C ALA A 34 -6.49 -5.52 34.87
N ILE A 35 -5.75 -4.96 35.85
CA ILE A 35 -4.38 -4.48 35.64
C ILE A 35 -3.46 -5.62 35.21
N ALA A 36 -3.52 -6.77 35.86
CA ALA A 36 -2.70 -7.93 35.48
C ALA A 36 -3.02 -8.40 34.05
N ALA A 37 -4.29 -8.43 33.66
CA ALA A 37 -4.70 -8.77 32.31
C ALA A 37 -4.14 -7.79 31.27
N VAL A 38 -4.18 -6.48 31.54
CA VAL A 38 -3.60 -5.45 30.66
C VAL A 38 -2.08 -5.64 30.53
N ILE A 39 -1.38 -5.91 31.66
CA ILE A 39 0.08 -6.16 31.63
C ILE A 39 0.42 -7.37 30.76
N VAL A 40 -0.34 -8.46 30.86
CA VAL A 40 -0.13 -9.68 30.04
C VAL A 40 -0.34 -9.37 28.55
N VAL A 41 -1.39 -8.62 28.21
CA VAL A 41 -1.64 -8.21 26.82
C VAL A 41 -0.51 -7.32 26.28
N VAL A 42 -0.09 -6.32 27.04
CA VAL A 42 1.00 -5.41 26.63
C VAL A 42 2.31 -6.18 26.47
N ALA A 43 2.63 -7.07 27.41
CA ALA A 43 3.83 -7.91 27.32
C ALA A 43 3.77 -8.82 26.07
N GLY A 44 2.61 -9.44 25.81
CA GLY A 44 2.40 -10.26 24.60
C GLY A 44 2.62 -9.47 23.30
N ILE A 45 2.06 -8.26 23.23
CA ILE A 45 2.26 -7.36 22.07
C ILE A 45 3.75 -7.00 21.93
N PHE A 46 4.44 -6.70 23.03
CA PHE A 46 5.85 -6.35 22.99
C PHE A 46 6.72 -7.50 22.48
N ILE A 47 6.51 -8.72 23.01
CA ILE A 47 7.22 -9.93 22.58
C ILE A 47 6.95 -10.19 21.08
N TYR A 48 5.69 -10.13 20.66
CA TYR A 48 5.31 -10.33 19.26
C TYR A 48 5.98 -9.32 18.34
N ARG A 49 5.95 -8.03 18.70
CA ARG A 49 6.60 -6.97 17.90
C ARG A 49 8.10 -7.15 17.80
N ASN A 50 8.75 -7.53 18.90
CA ASN A 50 10.19 -7.78 18.89
C ASN A 50 10.55 -9.01 18.03
N HIS A 51 9.77 -10.07 18.11
CA HIS A 51 9.93 -11.24 17.26
C HIS A 51 9.75 -10.87 15.77
N MET A 52 8.67 -10.16 15.43
CA MET A 52 8.42 -9.72 14.05
C MET A 52 9.50 -8.77 13.52
N ALA A 53 10.11 -7.95 14.37
CA ALA A 53 11.23 -7.10 13.96
C ALA A 53 12.46 -7.93 13.55
N ASN A 54 12.77 -9.00 14.26
CA ASN A 54 13.86 -9.92 13.91
C ASN A 54 13.55 -10.68 12.61
N VAL A 55 12.33 -11.17 12.46
CA VAL A 55 11.86 -11.85 11.22
C VAL A 55 11.92 -10.89 10.01
N GLU A 56 11.56 -9.61 10.20
CA GLU A 56 11.70 -8.59 9.16
C GLU A 56 13.16 -8.38 8.73
N LEU A 57 14.09 -8.33 9.70
CA LEU A 57 15.52 -8.18 9.41
C LEU A 57 16.07 -9.40 8.64
N GLU A 58 15.66 -10.62 9.01
CA GLU A 58 16.01 -11.83 8.26
C GLU A 58 15.44 -11.79 6.83
N ALA A 59 14.20 -11.34 6.66
CA ALA A 59 13.57 -11.20 5.36
C ALA A 59 14.32 -10.19 4.46
N GLN A 60 14.75 -9.06 5.03
CA GLN A 60 15.55 -8.04 4.31
C GLN A 60 16.89 -8.60 3.83
N ASN A 61 17.55 -9.41 4.63
CA ASN A 61 18.79 -10.08 4.22
C ASN A 61 18.51 -11.14 3.13
N ALA A 62 17.42 -11.87 3.26
CA ALA A 62 17.05 -12.94 2.32
C ALA A 62 16.66 -12.41 0.93
N ILE A 63 16.02 -11.24 0.82
CA ILE A 63 15.55 -10.69 -0.46
C ILE A 63 16.67 -10.07 -1.30
N ALA A 64 17.81 -9.68 -0.70
CA ALA A 64 18.84 -8.87 -1.34
C ALA A 64 19.42 -9.49 -2.63
N LYS A 65 19.61 -10.79 -2.66
CA LYS A 65 20.14 -11.49 -3.85
C LYS A 65 19.11 -11.55 -4.98
N SER A 66 17.85 -11.82 -4.64
CA SER A 66 16.74 -11.80 -5.59
C SER A 66 16.54 -10.40 -6.20
N GLN A 67 16.74 -9.34 -5.41
CA GLN A 67 16.73 -7.95 -5.92
C GLN A 67 17.90 -7.68 -6.87
N THR A 68 19.07 -8.28 -6.62
CA THR A 68 20.20 -8.16 -7.53
C THR A 68 19.93 -8.86 -8.86
N ALA A 69 19.38 -10.07 -8.84
CA ALA A 69 18.96 -10.78 -10.04
C ALA A 69 17.87 -10.00 -10.81
N PHE A 70 16.91 -9.43 -10.09
CA PHE A 70 15.87 -8.57 -10.66
C PHE A 70 16.45 -7.34 -11.39
N ALA A 71 17.42 -6.66 -10.76
CA ALA A 71 18.09 -5.50 -11.36
C ALA A 71 18.92 -5.83 -12.61
N GLN A 72 19.22 -7.11 -12.83
CA GLN A 72 19.90 -7.64 -14.01
C GLN A 72 18.94 -8.28 -15.01
N ASP A 73 17.64 -8.04 -14.89
CA ASP A 73 16.56 -8.62 -15.70
C ASP A 73 16.52 -10.16 -15.70
N GLN A 74 17.15 -10.79 -14.70
CA GLN A 74 17.15 -12.25 -14.50
C GLN A 74 15.87 -12.67 -13.76
N PHE A 75 14.70 -12.42 -14.37
CA PHE A 75 13.39 -12.53 -13.72
C PHE A 75 13.08 -13.92 -13.19
N GLU A 76 13.40 -14.98 -13.94
CA GLU A 76 13.16 -16.36 -13.48
C GLU A 76 14.04 -16.71 -12.27
N GLN A 77 15.30 -16.25 -12.23
CA GLN A 77 16.18 -16.43 -11.08
C GLN A 77 15.69 -15.59 -9.90
N ALA A 78 15.29 -14.34 -10.12
CA ALA A 78 14.73 -13.49 -9.08
C ALA A 78 13.49 -14.10 -8.42
N LEU A 79 12.61 -14.75 -9.22
CA LEU A 79 11.43 -15.45 -8.73
C LEU A 79 11.77 -16.67 -7.87
N ASN A 80 12.63 -17.56 -8.41
CA ASN A 80 12.78 -18.92 -7.90
C ASN A 80 14.04 -19.11 -7.03
N GLY A 81 15.01 -18.18 -7.13
CA GLY A 81 16.33 -18.30 -6.53
C GLY A 81 17.25 -19.27 -7.27
N ASP A 82 18.43 -19.51 -6.68
CA ASP A 82 19.44 -20.44 -7.20
C ASP A 82 19.41 -21.80 -6.49
N GLY A 83 18.53 -21.98 -5.52
CA GLY A 83 18.39 -23.17 -4.71
C GLY A 83 19.44 -23.36 -3.62
N ALA A 84 20.54 -22.60 -3.63
CA ALA A 84 21.63 -22.73 -2.67
C ALA A 84 21.73 -21.51 -1.73
N ASN A 85 21.88 -20.32 -2.30
CA ASN A 85 22.18 -19.10 -1.56
C ASN A 85 21.15 -17.98 -1.77
N ASP A 86 20.30 -18.10 -2.79
CA ASP A 86 19.20 -17.20 -3.09
C ASP A 86 17.87 -17.96 -2.97
N LEU A 87 17.00 -17.45 -2.11
CA LEU A 87 15.67 -18.04 -1.91
C LEU A 87 14.72 -17.78 -3.09
N GLY A 88 14.92 -16.69 -3.83
CA GLY A 88 13.93 -16.18 -4.75
C GLY A 88 12.76 -15.48 -4.04
N PHE A 89 12.08 -14.56 -4.76
CA PHE A 89 10.97 -13.80 -4.18
C PHE A 89 9.84 -14.70 -3.66
N LEU A 90 9.54 -15.81 -4.36
CA LEU A 90 8.43 -16.69 -3.97
C LEU A 90 8.66 -17.34 -2.61
N LYS A 91 9.85 -17.82 -2.32
CA LYS A 91 10.18 -18.40 -1.01
C LYS A 91 10.29 -17.33 0.09
N VAL A 92 10.72 -16.10 -0.26
CA VAL A 92 10.70 -14.97 0.70
C VAL A 92 9.26 -14.65 1.10
N ILE A 93 8.31 -14.61 0.17
CA ILE A 93 6.89 -14.38 0.43
C ILE A 93 6.32 -15.44 1.38
N ASP A 94 6.64 -16.71 1.13
CA ASP A 94 6.14 -17.83 1.92
C ASP A 94 6.77 -17.85 3.32
N LYS A 95 8.10 -17.88 3.38
CA LYS A 95 8.86 -18.04 4.63
C LYS A 95 8.69 -16.88 5.61
N TYR A 96 8.61 -15.65 5.09
CA TYR A 96 8.56 -14.42 5.90
C TYR A 96 7.20 -13.73 5.81
N SER A 97 6.14 -14.52 5.65
CA SER A 97 4.77 -14.03 5.58
C SER A 97 4.44 -13.07 6.73
N GLY A 98 3.71 -11.99 6.43
CA GLY A 98 3.35 -10.95 7.39
C GLY A 98 4.41 -9.86 7.62
N THR A 99 5.62 -9.98 7.04
CA THR A 99 6.64 -8.93 7.05
C THR A 99 6.40 -7.91 5.94
N LYS A 100 6.94 -6.71 6.12
CA LYS A 100 6.91 -5.67 5.06
C LYS A 100 7.74 -6.11 3.85
N THR A 101 8.85 -6.79 4.09
CA THR A 101 9.73 -7.31 3.04
C THR A 101 9.03 -8.39 2.22
N ALA A 102 8.27 -9.30 2.83
CA ALA A 102 7.49 -10.29 2.09
C ALA A 102 6.38 -9.62 1.26
N ASN A 103 5.75 -8.57 1.78
CA ASN A 103 4.81 -7.79 0.99
C ASN A 103 5.48 -7.10 -0.21
N LEU A 104 6.65 -6.50 -0.03
CA LEU A 104 7.43 -5.91 -1.12
C LEU A 104 7.88 -6.97 -2.14
N ALA A 105 8.23 -8.18 -1.69
CA ALA A 105 8.58 -9.29 -2.57
C ALA A 105 7.43 -9.69 -3.50
N LYS A 106 6.16 -9.53 -3.09
CA LYS A 106 5.00 -9.73 -3.98
C LYS A 106 5.01 -8.77 -5.16
N LEU A 107 5.34 -7.49 -4.92
CA LEU A 107 5.44 -6.50 -6.00
C LEU A 107 6.55 -6.88 -6.99
N TYR A 108 7.74 -7.26 -6.50
CA TYR A 108 8.82 -7.72 -7.38
C TYR A 108 8.45 -8.99 -8.14
N ALA A 109 7.82 -9.97 -7.48
CA ALA A 109 7.37 -11.19 -8.13
C ALA A 109 6.31 -10.91 -9.21
N ALA A 110 5.38 -9.99 -8.96
CA ALA A 110 4.40 -9.56 -9.94
C ALA A 110 5.06 -8.97 -11.20
N ILE A 111 6.07 -8.10 -11.00
CA ILE A 111 6.81 -7.50 -12.11
C ILE A 111 7.61 -8.58 -12.87
N CYS A 112 8.23 -9.52 -12.18
CA CYS A 112 8.92 -10.65 -12.82
C CYS A 112 7.96 -11.49 -13.67
N TYR A 113 6.80 -11.83 -13.15
CA TYR A 113 5.76 -12.56 -13.89
C TYR A 113 5.26 -11.79 -15.11
N ALA A 114 5.05 -10.48 -14.98
CA ALA A 114 4.63 -9.63 -16.10
C ALA A 114 5.67 -9.60 -17.23
N ASN A 115 6.98 -9.63 -16.89
CA ASN A 115 8.09 -9.64 -17.85
C ASN A 115 8.41 -11.03 -18.43
N THR A 116 7.87 -12.11 -17.83
CA THR A 116 8.02 -13.49 -18.32
C THR A 116 6.76 -14.05 -18.95
N ASP A 117 5.82 -13.16 -19.35
CA ASP A 117 4.54 -13.49 -19.99
C ASP A 117 3.56 -14.35 -19.14
N LYS A 118 3.83 -14.47 -17.84
CA LYS A 118 2.95 -15.15 -16.88
C LYS A 118 1.92 -14.17 -16.32
N VAL A 119 1.03 -13.69 -17.22
CA VAL A 119 0.14 -12.55 -16.95
C VAL A 119 -0.85 -12.83 -15.83
N ALA A 120 -1.40 -14.03 -15.75
CA ALA A 120 -2.36 -14.40 -14.72
C ALA A 120 -1.72 -14.41 -13.32
N GLU A 121 -0.50 -14.94 -13.22
CA GLU A 121 0.28 -14.94 -11.98
C GLU A 121 0.70 -13.52 -11.59
N ALA A 122 1.05 -12.68 -12.56
CA ALA A 122 1.36 -11.28 -12.32
C ALA A 122 0.17 -10.54 -11.71
N ILE A 123 -1.04 -10.68 -12.30
CA ILE A 123 -2.27 -10.08 -11.78
C ILE A 123 -2.49 -10.52 -10.34
N LYS A 124 -2.43 -11.82 -10.06
CA LYS A 124 -2.61 -12.35 -8.72
C LYS A 124 -1.64 -11.74 -7.71
N MET A 125 -0.35 -11.66 -8.05
CA MET A 125 0.66 -11.10 -7.14
C MET A 125 0.48 -9.59 -6.92
N PHE A 126 0.07 -8.84 -7.96
CA PHE A 126 -0.27 -7.42 -7.80
C PHE A 126 -1.51 -7.22 -6.92
N GLU A 127 -2.54 -8.06 -7.07
CA GLU A 127 -3.75 -8.01 -6.26
C GLU A 127 -3.47 -8.41 -4.80
N ASP A 128 -2.56 -9.37 -4.56
CA ASP A 128 -2.14 -9.81 -3.23
C ASP A 128 -1.16 -8.83 -2.55
N PHE A 129 -0.62 -7.86 -3.29
CA PHE A 129 0.25 -6.82 -2.73
C PHE A 129 -0.57 -5.81 -1.93
N ASP A 130 -0.23 -5.64 -0.66
CA ASP A 130 -0.84 -4.62 0.21
C ASP A 130 -0.24 -3.24 -0.11
N ALA A 131 -0.87 -2.54 -1.04
CA ALA A 131 -0.52 -1.18 -1.42
C ALA A 131 -0.96 -0.22 -0.32
N LYS A 132 -0.02 0.30 0.45
CA LYS A 132 -0.29 1.36 1.42
C LYS A 132 -0.64 2.66 0.69
N GLU A 133 -1.35 3.55 1.39
CA GLU A 133 -1.71 4.85 0.82
C GLU A 133 -0.47 5.76 0.73
N ASP A 134 0.30 5.59 -0.33
CA ASP A 134 1.47 6.41 -0.67
C ASP A 134 1.44 6.79 -2.16
N GLN A 135 2.20 7.84 -2.51
CA GLN A 135 2.22 8.40 -3.87
C GLN A 135 3.28 7.77 -4.79
N MET A 136 4.05 6.81 -4.31
CA MET A 136 5.17 6.21 -5.06
C MET A 136 4.94 4.71 -5.32
N VAL A 137 4.80 3.93 -4.26
CA VAL A 137 4.76 2.46 -4.37
C VAL A 137 3.39 1.97 -4.84
N SER A 138 2.28 2.60 -4.36
CA SER A 138 0.94 2.25 -4.81
C SER A 138 0.72 2.48 -6.32
N PRO A 139 1.10 3.64 -6.89
CA PRO A 139 1.04 3.83 -8.34
C PRO A 139 1.99 2.91 -9.11
N ALA A 140 3.18 2.62 -8.56
CA ALA A 140 4.15 1.70 -9.14
C ALA A 140 3.62 0.25 -9.24
N ALA A 141 2.67 -0.14 -8.39
CA ALA A 141 1.98 -1.42 -8.48
C ALA A 141 0.75 -1.36 -9.42
N LEU A 142 -0.02 -0.26 -9.36
CA LEU A 142 -1.29 -0.16 -10.09
C LEU A 142 -1.10 0.00 -11.61
N ALA A 143 -0.11 0.76 -12.06
CA ALA A 143 0.08 0.96 -13.49
C ALA A 143 0.47 -0.34 -14.22
N PRO A 144 1.45 -1.14 -13.77
CA PRO A 144 1.73 -2.46 -14.33
C PRO A 144 0.54 -3.42 -14.22
N LEU A 145 -0.21 -3.39 -13.12
CA LEU A 145 -1.44 -4.20 -12.98
C LEU A 145 -2.46 -3.85 -14.07
N GLY A 146 -2.68 -2.55 -14.32
CA GLY A 146 -3.54 -2.09 -15.41
C GLY A 146 -3.12 -2.65 -16.76
N ASN A 147 -1.82 -2.62 -17.06
CA ASN A 147 -1.26 -3.19 -18.29
C ASN A 147 -1.43 -4.73 -18.35
N CYS A 148 -1.30 -5.43 -17.21
CA CYS A 148 -1.55 -6.86 -17.13
C CYS A 148 -3.02 -7.19 -17.42
N TYR A 149 -4.00 -6.41 -16.93
CA TYR A 149 -5.40 -6.61 -17.27
C TYR A 149 -5.65 -6.45 -18.77
N VAL A 150 -5.08 -5.41 -19.41
CA VAL A 150 -5.18 -5.24 -20.86
C VAL A 150 -4.61 -6.44 -21.60
N LYS A 151 -3.43 -6.90 -21.20
CA LYS A 151 -2.77 -8.07 -21.81
C LYS A 151 -3.56 -9.36 -21.60
N ASN A 152 -4.30 -9.45 -20.50
CA ASN A 152 -5.19 -10.57 -20.19
C ASN A 152 -6.57 -10.50 -20.90
N GLY A 153 -6.80 -9.46 -21.71
CA GLY A 153 -8.04 -9.24 -22.48
C GLY A 153 -9.11 -8.40 -21.77
N ASP A 154 -8.85 -7.94 -20.53
CA ASP A 154 -9.76 -7.06 -19.79
C ASP A 154 -9.33 -5.59 -19.92
N SER A 155 -9.46 -5.06 -21.13
CA SER A 155 -9.03 -3.70 -21.45
C SER A 155 -9.79 -2.65 -20.65
N GLN A 156 -11.07 -2.87 -20.33
CA GLN A 156 -11.87 -1.94 -19.53
C GLN A 156 -11.31 -1.81 -18.12
N LYS A 157 -11.07 -2.94 -17.44
CA LYS A 157 -10.48 -2.98 -16.09
C LYS A 157 -9.05 -2.42 -16.10
N GLY A 158 -8.30 -2.66 -17.17
CA GLY A 158 -6.98 -2.11 -17.39
C GLY A 158 -6.97 -0.59 -17.40
N ALA A 159 -7.81 0.02 -18.23
CA ALA A 159 -7.95 1.49 -18.30
C ALA A 159 -8.35 2.10 -16.95
N GLU A 160 -9.35 1.52 -16.29
CA GLU A 160 -9.81 1.98 -14.98
C GLU A 160 -8.71 1.88 -13.90
N THR A 161 -7.87 0.83 -13.96
CA THR A 161 -6.75 0.65 -13.04
C THR A 161 -5.65 1.68 -13.29
N LEU A 162 -5.37 2.02 -14.54
CA LEU A 162 -4.43 3.08 -14.91
C LEU A 162 -4.93 4.46 -14.45
N VAL A 163 -6.23 4.75 -14.56
CA VAL A 163 -6.82 5.98 -14.01
C VAL A 163 -6.63 6.03 -12.50
N LYS A 164 -6.86 4.93 -11.79
CA LYS A 164 -6.59 4.83 -10.33
C LYS A 164 -5.11 5.06 -10.01
N ALA A 165 -4.20 4.52 -10.82
CA ALA A 165 -2.76 4.76 -10.65
C ALA A 165 -2.44 6.26 -10.75
N ALA A 166 -2.98 6.95 -11.75
CA ALA A 166 -2.80 8.38 -11.95
C ALA A 166 -3.36 9.20 -10.77
N GLN A 167 -4.54 8.85 -10.29
CA GLN A 167 -5.16 9.53 -9.14
C GLN A 167 -4.38 9.34 -7.84
N LYS A 168 -3.82 8.15 -7.62
CA LYS A 168 -2.99 7.86 -6.44
C LYS A 168 -1.64 8.56 -6.50
N ALA A 169 -1.00 8.63 -7.66
CA ALA A 169 0.26 9.32 -7.85
C ALA A 169 0.12 10.83 -7.65
N ASP A 170 -0.87 11.39 -8.29
CA ASP A 170 -1.23 12.83 -8.30
C ASP A 170 -0.03 13.76 -8.46
N ASN A 171 0.82 13.47 -9.45
CA ASN A 171 2.03 14.24 -9.74
C ASN A 171 2.34 14.31 -11.25
N ASP A 172 3.18 15.29 -11.63
CA ASP A 172 3.51 15.57 -13.03
C ASP A 172 4.38 14.48 -13.71
N ALA A 173 4.93 13.52 -12.97
CA ALA A 173 5.80 12.47 -13.51
C ALA A 173 5.03 11.18 -13.87
N ILE A 174 4.16 10.71 -12.99
CA ILE A 174 3.49 9.41 -13.14
C ILE A 174 2.08 9.57 -13.72
N SER A 175 1.30 10.53 -13.20
CA SER A 175 -0.11 10.65 -13.55
C SER A 175 -0.37 10.89 -15.04
N PRO A 176 0.38 11.78 -15.75
CA PRO A 176 0.16 11.99 -17.17
C PRO A 176 0.40 10.74 -18.02
N LEU A 177 1.41 9.95 -17.66
CA LEU A 177 1.73 8.70 -18.37
C LEU A 177 0.59 7.69 -18.25
N ALA A 178 0.09 7.49 -17.03
CA ALA A 178 -1.00 6.55 -16.76
C ALA A 178 -2.31 7.02 -17.41
N LEU A 179 -2.63 8.32 -17.36
CA LEU A 179 -3.82 8.88 -18.01
C LEU A 179 -3.75 8.76 -19.54
N ARG A 180 -2.60 9.01 -20.16
CA ARG A 180 -2.43 8.84 -21.60
C ARG A 180 -2.65 7.37 -21.99
N GLN A 181 -2.04 6.42 -21.28
CA GLN A 181 -2.23 5.01 -21.56
C GLN A 181 -3.71 4.60 -21.42
N ALA A 182 -4.39 5.06 -20.35
CA ALA A 182 -5.81 4.80 -20.16
C ALA A 182 -6.66 5.39 -21.30
N GLY A 183 -6.34 6.61 -21.76
CA GLY A 183 -7.00 7.26 -22.89
C GLY A 183 -6.84 6.46 -24.17
N GLU A 184 -5.63 6.00 -24.50
CA GLU A 184 -5.36 5.16 -25.68
C GLU A 184 -6.15 3.83 -25.63
N ILE A 185 -6.31 3.26 -24.43
CA ILE A 185 -7.13 2.05 -24.25
C ILE A 185 -8.61 2.37 -24.46
N TYR A 186 -9.12 3.50 -23.92
CA TYR A 186 -10.52 3.90 -24.16
C TYR A 186 -10.79 4.19 -25.63
N GLU A 187 -9.84 4.75 -26.39
CA GLU A 187 -9.96 4.87 -27.84
C GLU A 187 -10.13 3.49 -28.50
N SER A 188 -9.30 2.51 -28.11
CA SER A 188 -9.39 1.15 -28.67
C SER A 188 -10.71 0.44 -28.33
N LEU A 189 -11.35 0.85 -27.23
CA LEU A 189 -12.66 0.39 -26.79
C LEU A 189 -13.83 1.17 -27.43
N ASN A 190 -13.56 2.08 -28.37
CA ASN A 190 -14.53 2.98 -29.00
C ASN A 190 -15.29 3.85 -27.96
N GLN A 191 -14.55 4.38 -26.98
CA GLN A 191 -15.05 5.27 -25.94
C GLN A 191 -14.29 6.63 -25.99
N PRO A 192 -14.38 7.39 -27.11
CA PRO A 192 -13.57 8.59 -27.33
C PRO A 192 -13.87 9.71 -26.32
N GLU A 193 -15.08 9.78 -25.77
CA GLU A 193 -15.43 10.80 -24.77
C GLU A 193 -14.61 10.63 -23.49
N LYS A 194 -14.41 9.38 -23.03
CA LYS A 194 -13.59 9.10 -21.86
C LYS A 194 -12.11 9.39 -22.15
N ALA A 195 -11.63 9.04 -23.33
CA ALA A 195 -10.28 9.35 -23.74
C ALA A 195 -10.04 10.88 -23.75
N LEU A 196 -10.98 11.64 -24.31
CA LEU A 196 -10.93 13.10 -24.36
C LEU A 196 -10.84 13.72 -22.96
N GLU A 197 -11.66 13.24 -22.01
CA GLU A 197 -11.64 13.71 -20.61
C GLU A 197 -10.24 13.53 -19.98
N LEU A 198 -9.62 12.36 -20.17
CA LEU A 198 -8.30 12.06 -19.62
C LEU A 198 -7.20 12.92 -20.26
N TYR A 199 -7.27 13.16 -21.56
CA TYR A 199 -6.30 14.02 -22.27
C TYR A 199 -6.45 15.48 -21.86
N GLN A 200 -7.67 15.98 -21.67
CA GLN A 200 -7.92 17.31 -21.14
C GLN A 200 -7.39 17.44 -19.70
N GLN A 201 -7.58 16.41 -18.87
CA GLN A 201 -7.01 16.39 -17.53
C GLN A 201 -5.48 16.51 -17.54
N ILE A 202 -4.78 15.87 -18.49
CA ILE A 202 -3.33 16.02 -18.63
C ILE A 202 -2.99 17.48 -18.97
N LYS A 203 -3.70 18.08 -19.92
CA LYS A 203 -3.48 19.46 -20.37
C LYS A 203 -3.67 20.47 -19.25
N ASP A 204 -4.75 20.31 -18.49
CA ASP A 204 -5.19 21.32 -17.52
C ASP A 204 -4.49 21.17 -16.17
N LYS A 205 -4.36 19.95 -15.68
CA LYS A 205 -3.84 19.68 -14.34
C LYS A 205 -2.33 19.42 -14.32
N TYR A 206 -1.81 18.75 -15.33
CA TYR A 206 -0.40 18.32 -15.38
C TYR A 206 0.39 19.07 -16.46
N PHE A 207 0.13 20.36 -16.59
CA PHE A 207 0.72 21.24 -17.64
C PHE A 207 2.26 21.36 -17.57
N ARG A 208 2.88 20.96 -16.45
CA ARG A 208 4.34 20.90 -16.29
C ARG A 208 4.96 19.60 -16.80
N SER A 209 4.14 18.60 -17.10
CA SER A 209 4.62 17.36 -17.67
C SER A 209 5.11 17.56 -19.10
N PRO A 210 6.19 16.90 -19.51
CA PRO A 210 6.61 16.88 -20.91
C PRO A 210 5.49 16.44 -21.88
N LEU A 211 4.59 15.58 -21.43
CA LEU A 211 3.44 15.12 -22.22
C LEU A 211 2.41 16.22 -22.51
N ALA A 212 2.30 17.24 -21.67
CA ALA A 212 1.35 18.32 -21.88
C ALA A 212 1.59 19.07 -23.19
N GLY A 213 2.86 19.19 -23.62
CA GLY A 213 3.22 19.80 -24.91
C GLY A 213 2.79 19.00 -26.14
N GLU A 214 2.50 17.73 -25.99
CA GLU A 214 2.10 16.85 -27.10
C GLU A 214 0.64 16.42 -27.03
N ILE A 215 -0.07 16.73 -25.95
CA ILE A 215 -1.39 16.16 -25.69
C ILE A 215 -2.46 16.66 -26.66
N ASP A 216 -2.28 17.84 -27.24
CA ASP A 216 -3.23 18.41 -28.19
C ASP A 216 -3.48 17.50 -29.41
N LYS A 217 -2.46 16.79 -29.88
CA LYS A 217 -2.62 15.81 -30.97
C LYS A 217 -3.55 14.64 -30.61
N TYR A 218 -3.57 14.24 -29.33
CA TYR A 218 -4.48 13.19 -28.84
C TYR A 218 -5.91 13.73 -28.71
N ILE A 219 -6.06 14.94 -28.20
CA ILE A 219 -7.35 15.63 -28.09
C ILE A 219 -7.98 15.80 -29.48
N GLU A 220 -7.23 16.32 -30.47
CA GLU A 220 -7.74 16.49 -31.83
C GLU A 220 -8.16 15.17 -32.50
N ARG A 221 -7.45 14.07 -32.19
CA ARG A 221 -7.76 12.75 -32.75
C ARG A 221 -9.11 12.22 -32.30
N VAL A 222 -9.49 12.44 -31.04
CA VAL A 222 -10.73 11.94 -30.47
C VAL A 222 -11.89 12.92 -30.53
N SER A 223 -11.66 14.16 -30.94
CA SER A 223 -12.68 15.21 -31.07
C SER A 223 -13.34 15.24 -32.46
N LYS A 224 -12.94 14.37 -33.37
CA LYS A 224 -13.49 14.25 -34.73
C LYS A 224 -14.59 13.20 -34.76
#